data_63a7f67c8688184efb1567a4d1f1f2df
#
_entry.id   63a7f67c8688184efb1567a4d1f1f2df
#
_cell.length_a   1.000
_cell.length_b   1.000
_cell.length_c   1.000
_cell.angle_alpha   90.00
_cell.angle_beta   90.00
_cell.angle_gamma   90.00
#
_symmetry.space_group_name_H-M   'P 1'
#
loop_
_entity.id
_entity.type
_entity.pdbx_description
1 polymer ?
#
loop_
_entity_poly.entity_id
_entity_poly.type
_entity_poly.pdbx_seq_one_letter_code
_entity_poly.pdbx_strand_id
1 'polypeptide(L)'
;MSRKGENIYKRKDGRWEARYIKEHRINGRIHYGYCYGKTYHEVRDKVNQARYALMNDQLLPVRGKRNRFADYCNEWLYLKRSSVKPSTFVKYTTILEKYIKPDLGQYFSEAVSEILVEQFSYRLVHERGLSPKTVRDILSVLHSILNYTAKQNPLAKPVDIVYPRQDRKEMRVLTCEEQKRFTEYLLRDMDPCKFGVLLALLTGLRIGEVCALKWEDISLENKVIFVRHTMQRLKNLNPASEERTRIITGVPKSGRSVRIIPMNQDIEKLCNKWRADDLEAYVLTGKAGYFLEPRTLQYRMRQYTKDCNLKNVHFHTLRHPYVKPTTKNL
;
A
#
# COMPACT_ATOMS: atom_id res chain seq x y z
N MET A 1 -13.80 8.41 -65.44
CA MET A 1 -12.94 7.25 -65.08
C MET A 1 -12.45 7.42 -63.67
N SER A 2 -12.74 6.48 -62.74
CA SER A 2 -12.21 6.54 -61.37
C SER A 2 -10.70 6.28 -61.41
N ARG A 3 -9.90 7.14 -60.78
CA ARG A 3 -8.47 6.91 -60.61
C ARG A 3 -8.29 5.67 -59.73
N LYS A 4 -7.46 4.72 -60.20
CA LYS A 4 -7.11 3.53 -59.41
C LYS A 4 -6.60 3.96 -58.03
N GLY A 5 -7.33 3.55 -56.95
CA GLY A 5 -6.90 3.75 -55.56
C GLY A 5 -7.81 4.57 -54.64
N GLU A 6 -8.81 5.31 -55.15
CA GLU A 6 -9.60 6.23 -54.30
C GLU A 6 -10.89 5.65 -53.73
N ASN A 7 -11.34 4.43 -54.07
CA ASN A 7 -12.56 3.77 -53.59
C ASN A 7 -13.80 4.66 -53.63
N ILE A 8 -13.88 5.57 -54.66
CA ILE A 8 -15.00 6.50 -54.89
C ILE A 8 -15.65 6.12 -56.22
N TYR A 9 -16.94 5.89 -56.23
CA TYR A 9 -17.69 5.47 -57.43
C TYR A 9 -19.08 6.09 -57.49
N LYS A 10 -19.62 6.24 -58.72
CA LYS A 10 -20.97 6.77 -58.95
C LYS A 10 -21.95 5.61 -58.89
N ARG A 11 -22.98 5.73 -58.06
CA ARG A 11 -24.07 4.78 -57.95
C ARG A 11 -25.07 4.89 -59.09
N LYS A 12 -25.88 3.86 -59.27
CA LYS A 12 -26.96 3.86 -60.29
C LYS A 12 -28.03 4.93 -60.04
N ASP A 13 -28.19 5.39 -58.81
CA ASP A 13 -29.09 6.43 -58.39
C ASP A 13 -28.54 7.86 -58.61
N GLY A 14 -27.37 7.99 -59.28
CA GLY A 14 -26.76 9.25 -59.63
C GLY A 14 -25.88 9.86 -58.53
N ARG A 15 -25.93 9.38 -57.30
CA ARG A 15 -25.07 9.83 -56.18
C ARG A 15 -23.69 9.24 -56.24
N TRP A 16 -22.71 9.92 -55.66
CA TRP A 16 -21.37 9.42 -55.46
C TRP A 16 -21.27 8.78 -54.08
N GLU A 17 -20.56 7.66 -53.98
CA GLU A 17 -20.26 6.92 -52.76
C GLU A 17 -18.75 6.69 -52.64
N ALA A 18 -18.21 6.84 -51.44
CA ALA A 18 -16.87 6.45 -51.14
C ALA A 18 -16.83 5.56 -49.90
N ARG A 19 -15.92 4.59 -49.94
CA ARG A 19 -15.67 3.64 -48.84
C ARG A 19 -14.29 3.86 -48.24
N TYR A 20 -14.21 3.92 -46.90
CA TYR A 20 -12.97 4.01 -46.20
C TYR A 20 -12.93 3.01 -45.03
N ILE A 21 -11.71 2.60 -44.61
CA ILE A 21 -11.51 1.65 -43.49
C ILE A 21 -11.73 2.42 -42.19
N LYS A 22 -12.66 1.97 -41.37
CA LYS A 22 -12.98 2.56 -40.07
C LYS A 22 -12.19 1.88 -38.95
N GLU A 23 -12.09 0.56 -38.97
CA GLU A 23 -11.33 -0.22 -38.00
C GLU A 23 -10.98 -1.62 -38.53
N HIS A 24 -9.88 -2.21 -37.99
CA HIS A 24 -9.57 -3.61 -38.14
C HIS A 24 -10.01 -4.35 -36.87
N ARG A 25 -10.99 -5.26 -36.98
CA ARG A 25 -11.47 -6.04 -35.83
C ARG A 25 -10.48 -7.15 -35.46
N ILE A 26 -10.46 -7.56 -34.19
CA ILE A 26 -9.60 -8.61 -33.64
C ILE A 26 -9.74 -9.96 -34.39
N ASN A 27 -10.89 -10.20 -35.02
CA ASN A 27 -11.16 -11.40 -35.82
C ASN A 27 -10.66 -11.29 -37.28
N GLY A 28 -9.81 -10.33 -37.62
CA GLY A 28 -9.26 -10.10 -38.95
C GLY A 28 -10.23 -9.45 -39.97
N ARG A 29 -11.48 -9.18 -39.59
CA ARG A 29 -12.44 -8.51 -40.47
C ARG A 29 -12.29 -7.01 -40.45
N ILE A 30 -12.42 -6.37 -41.63
CA ILE A 30 -12.33 -4.92 -41.81
C ILE A 30 -13.72 -4.31 -41.73
N HIS A 31 -13.88 -3.32 -40.86
CA HIS A 31 -15.10 -2.52 -40.77
C HIS A 31 -14.94 -1.25 -41.60
N TYR A 32 -15.84 -1.04 -42.55
CA TYR A 32 -15.84 0.11 -43.48
C TYR A 32 -16.81 1.16 -43.05
N GLY A 33 -16.42 2.42 -43.26
CA GLY A 33 -17.31 3.59 -43.25
C GLY A 33 -17.65 4.03 -44.67
N TYR A 34 -18.78 4.69 -44.84
CA TYR A 34 -19.26 5.16 -46.14
C TYR A 34 -19.59 6.64 -46.08
N CYS A 35 -19.23 7.38 -47.16
CA CYS A 35 -19.59 8.77 -47.36
C CYS A 35 -20.38 8.90 -48.68
N TYR A 36 -21.40 9.78 -48.68
CA TYR A 36 -22.27 10.00 -49.84
C TYR A 36 -22.33 11.48 -50.19
N GLY A 37 -22.45 11.81 -51.49
CA GLY A 37 -22.59 13.17 -51.98
C GLY A 37 -23.14 13.25 -53.38
N LYS A 38 -23.49 14.47 -53.80
CA LYS A 38 -24.02 14.72 -55.15
C LYS A 38 -22.90 14.85 -56.21
N THR A 39 -21.70 15.21 -55.77
CA THR A 39 -20.51 15.36 -56.64
C THR A 39 -19.34 14.55 -56.17
N TYR A 40 -18.40 14.22 -57.07
CA TYR A 40 -17.15 13.52 -56.76
C TYR A 40 -16.30 14.30 -55.74
N HIS A 41 -16.17 15.62 -55.89
CA HIS A 41 -15.38 16.47 -55.00
C HIS A 41 -15.96 16.49 -53.60
N GLU A 42 -17.27 16.63 -53.45
CA GLU A 42 -17.94 16.59 -52.14
C GLU A 42 -17.66 15.28 -51.38
N VAL A 43 -17.73 14.16 -52.10
CA VAL A 43 -17.50 12.85 -51.46
C VAL A 43 -16.03 12.65 -51.13
N ARG A 44 -15.12 13.12 -51.95
CA ARG A 44 -13.67 13.10 -51.71
C ARG A 44 -13.29 13.91 -50.47
N ASP A 45 -13.86 15.11 -50.33
CA ASP A 45 -13.62 15.97 -49.19
C ASP A 45 -14.18 15.33 -47.89
N LYS A 46 -15.39 14.77 -47.97
CA LYS A 46 -15.98 14.01 -46.82
C LYS A 46 -15.14 12.80 -46.43
N VAL A 47 -14.61 12.04 -47.35
CA VAL A 47 -13.71 10.89 -47.05
C VAL A 47 -12.41 11.36 -46.45
N ASN A 48 -11.83 12.43 -46.98
CA ASN A 48 -10.60 12.97 -46.42
C ASN A 48 -10.82 13.51 -45.01
N GLN A 49 -11.91 14.24 -44.78
CA GLN A 49 -12.28 14.67 -43.42
C GLN A 49 -12.50 13.48 -42.48
N ALA A 50 -13.20 12.42 -42.92
CA ALA A 50 -13.40 11.22 -42.13
C ALA A 50 -12.10 10.47 -41.83
N ARG A 51 -11.16 10.41 -42.80
CA ARG A 51 -9.83 9.84 -42.59
C ARG A 51 -8.98 10.70 -41.65
N TYR A 52 -9.01 12.02 -41.78
CA TYR A 52 -8.35 12.93 -40.85
C TYR A 52 -8.93 12.83 -39.43
N ALA A 53 -10.26 12.72 -39.32
CA ALA A 53 -10.93 12.51 -38.04
C ALA A 53 -10.53 11.18 -37.41
N LEU A 54 -10.41 10.09 -38.19
CA LEU A 54 -9.92 8.80 -37.70
C LEU A 54 -8.44 8.82 -37.33
N MET A 55 -7.58 9.53 -38.06
CA MET A 55 -6.18 9.74 -37.69
C MET A 55 -6.07 10.57 -36.41
N ASN A 56 -6.87 11.59 -36.26
CA ASN A 56 -6.96 12.39 -35.04
C ASN A 56 -7.64 11.62 -33.88
N ASP A 57 -8.62 10.75 -34.17
CA ASP A 57 -9.23 9.86 -33.17
C ASP A 57 -8.29 8.72 -32.73
N GLN A 58 -7.30 8.36 -33.54
CA GLN A 58 -6.20 7.47 -33.11
C GLN A 58 -5.15 8.21 -32.27
N LEU A 59 -5.09 9.53 -32.36
CA LEU A 59 -4.28 10.41 -31.52
C LEU A 59 -5.07 11.02 -30.35
N LEU A 60 -6.39 11.06 -30.44
CA LEU A 60 -7.27 11.34 -29.31
C LEU A 60 -7.62 10.00 -28.64
N PRO A 61 -7.56 9.90 -27.30
CA PRO A 61 -8.06 8.72 -26.63
C PRO A 61 -9.48 8.47 -27.12
N VAL A 62 -9.70 7.24 -27.57
CA VAL A 62 -10.99 6.73 -28.02
C VAL A 62 -12.09 7.43 -27.22
N ARG A 63 -13.09 8.03 -27.88
CA ARG A 63 -14.41 8.33 -27.29
C ARG A 63 -15.06 6.99 -26.91
N GLY A 64 -14.31 6.20 -26.10
CA GLY A 64 -14.73 4.99 -25.46
C GLY A 64 -15.39 5.38 -24.17
N LYS A 65 -16.42 4.64 -23.81
CA LYS A 65 -17.16 4.61 -22.56
C LYS A 65 -16.56 5.54 -21.52
N ARG A 66 -17.27 6.61 -21.16
CA ARG A 66 -16.88 7.45 -20.02
C ARG A 66 -16.61 6.54 -18.84
N ASN A 67 -15.33 6.36 -18.51
CA ASN A 67 -14.95 5.49 -17.41
C ASN A 67 -15.33 6.16 -16.10
N ARG A 68 -15.91 5.38 -15.21
CA ARG A 68 -16.16 5.82 -13.84
C ARG A 68 -14.85 5.94 -13.09
N PHE A 69 -14.83 6.75 -12.07
CA PHE A 69 -13.63 6.90 -11.22
C PHE A 69 -13.21 5.57 -10.58
N ALA A 70 -14.16 4.66 -10.31
CA ALA A 70 -13.87 3.30 -9.85
C ALA A 70 -12.97 2.51 -10.82
N ASP A 71 -13.09 2.70 -12.13
CA ASP A 71 -12.28 2.01 -13.13
C ASP A 71 -10.83 2.47 -13.04
N TYR A 72 -10.59 3.79 -12.95
CA TYR A 72 -9.26 4.36 -12.73
C TYR A 72 -8.64 3.93 -11.38
N CYS A 73 -9.46 3.80 -10.34
CA CYS A 73 -9.02 3.24 -9.05
C CYS A 73 -8.49 1.82 -9.20
N ASN A 74 -9.19 0.97 -9.99
CA ASN A 74 -8.77 -0.41 -10.24
C ASN A 74 -7.48 -0.48 -11.06
N GLU A 75 -7.39 0.31 -12.12
CA GLU A 75 -6.21 0.39 -12.98
C GLU A 75 -4.98 0.88 -12.18
N TRP A 76 -5.15 1.96 -11.41
CA TRP A 76 -4.10 2.46 -10.55
C TRP A 76 -3.63 1.40 -9.52
N LEU A 77 -4.58 0.71 -8.89
CA LEU A 77 -4.25 -0.35 -7.92
C LEU A 77 -3.52 -1.51 -8.59
N TYR A 78 -3.93 -1.90 -9.80
CA TYR A 78 -3.26 -2.94 -10.58
C TYR A 78 -1.80 -2.58 -10.85
N LEU A 79 -1.51 -1.35 -11.29
CA LEU A 79 -0.16 -0.85 -11.53
C LEU A 79 0.69 -0.83 -10.25
N LYS A 80 0.07 -0.58 -9.09
CA LYS A 80 0.79 -0.58 -7.80
C LYS A 80 1.17 -1.97 -7.31
N ARG A 81 0.56 -3.03 -7.82
CA ARG A 81 0.76 -4.41 -7.33
C ARG A 81 2.23 -4.86 -7.37
N SER A 82 2.96 -4.53 -8.42
CA SER A 82 4.38 -4.90 -8.60
C SER A 82 5.36 -3.89 -7.98
N SER A 83 4.91 -2.66 -7.74
CA SER A 83 5.80 -1.55 -7.33
C SER A 83 5.82 -1.29 -5.82
N VAL A 84 4.91 -1.88 -5.04
CA VAL A 84 4.84 -1.65 -3.60
C VAL A 84 4.90 -2.95 -2.81
N LYS A 85 5.32 -2.85 -1.54
CA LYS A 85 5.34 -4.01 -0.64
C LYS A 85 3.93 -4.55 -0.37
N PRO A 86 3.78 -5.86 -0.07
CA PRO A 86 2.47 -6.49 0.19
C PRO A 86 1.63 -5.75 1.24
N SER A 87 2.25 -5.26 2.31
CA SER A 87 1.54 -4.49 3.36
C SER A 87 0.98 -3.16 2.86
N THR A 88 1.71 -2.48 1.97
CA THR A 88 1.25 -1.23 1.35
C THR A 88 0.13 -1.50 0.36
N PHE A 89 0.25 -2.58 -0.42
CA PHE A 89 -0.80 -3.00 -1.35
C PHE A 89 -2.11 -3.33 -0.64
N VAL A 90 -2.04 -4.09 0.46
CA VAL A 90 -3.20 -4.39 1.31
C VAL A 90 -3.83 -3.10 1.89
N LYS A 91 -2.99 -2.15 2.34
CA LYS A 91 -3.46 -0.84 2.81
C LYS A 91 -4.19 -0.08 1.71
N TYR A 92 -3.62 0.00 0.50
CA TYR A 92 -4.24 0.68 -0.64
C TYR A 92 -5.56 0.04 -1.04
N THR A 93 -5.60 -1.29 -1.17
CA THR A 93 -6.83 -2.03 -1.43
C THR A 93 -7.90 -1.73 -0.38
N THR A 94 -7.53 -1.75 0.91
CA THR A 94 -8.47 -1.48 2.00
C THR A 94 -9.01 -0.05 1.94
N ILE A 95 -8.16 0.94 1.66
CA ILE A 95 -8.57 2.35 1.53
C ILE A 95 -9.53 2.52 0.34
N LEU A 96 -9.20 1.92 -0.80
CA LEU A 96 -10.03 1.97 -2.00
C LEU A 96 -11.41 1.37 -1.77
N GLU A 97 -11.47 0.14 -1.30
CA GLU A 97 -12.73 -0.60 -1.16
C GLU A 97 -13.62 -0.05 -0.04
N LYS A 98 -13.01 0.42 1.06
CA LYS A 98 -13.77 0.86 2.23
C LYS A 98 -14.19 2.33 2.18
N TYR A 99 -13.39 3.18 1.53
CA TYR A 99 -13.59 4.63 1.62
C TYR A 99 -13.78 5.30 0.26
N ILE A 100 -12.86 5.10 -0.70
CA ILE A 100 -12.83 5.88 -1.93
C ILE A 100 -13.92 5.44 -2.91
N LYS A 101 -14.00 4.15 -3.23
CA LYS A 101 -14.97 3.65 -4.21
C LYS A 101 -16.42 3.81 -3.80
N PRO A 102 -16.83 3.55 -2.53
CA PRO A 102 -18.22 3.75 -2.14
C PRO A 102 -18.69 5.20 -2.29
N ASP A 103 -17.82 6.17 -2.01
CA ASP A 103 -18.19 7.59 -2.00
C ASP A 103 -17.96 8.29 -3.36
N LEU A 104 -16.89 7.93 -4.07
CA LEU A 104 -16.44 8.62 -5.28
C LEU A 104 -16.46 7.76 -6.54
N GLY A 105 -16.50 6.44 -6.42
CA GLY A 105 -16.35 5.52 -7.53
C GLY A 105 -17.44 5.58 -8.58
N GLN A 106 -18.64 6.02 -8.22
CA GLN A 106 -19.80 6.15 -9.11
C GLN A 106 -19.73 7.37 -10.05
N TYR A 107 -18.91 8.38 -9.70
CA TYR A 107 -18.79 9.59 -10.52
C TYR A 107 -17.95 9.31 -11.76
N PHE A 108 -18.19 10.06 -12.82
CA PHE A 108 -17.25 10.14 -13.93
C PHE A 108 -15.99 10.86 -13.47
N SER A 109 -14.85 10.46 -14.00
CA SER A 109 -13.55 10.98 -13.54
C SER A 109 -13.41 12.50 -13.67
N GLU A 110 -14.01 13.10 -14.71
CA GLU A 110 -14.04 14.54 -14.95
C GLU A 110 -14.96 15.31 -13.97
N ALA A 111 -15.86 14.61 -13.30
CA ALA A 111 -16.76 15.19 -12.29
C ALA A 111 -16.15 15.22 -10.88
N VAL A 112 -15.01 14.54 -10.66
CA VAL A 112 -14.34 14.56 -9.37
C VAL A 112 -13.59 15.87 -9.22
N SER A 113 -14.24 16.85 -8.63
CA SER A 113 -13.75 18.21 -8.41
C SER A 113 -13.21 18.41 -6.99
N GLU A 114 -12.54 19.53 -6.76
CA GLU A 114 -12.05 19.94 -5.42
C GLU A 114 -13.18 19.97 -4.39
N ILE A 115 -14.34 20.54 -4.77
CA ILE A 115 -15.52 20.61 -3.91
C ILE A 115 -15.98 19.21 -3.49
N LEU A 116 -16.03 18.26 -4.42
CA LEU A 116 -16.44 16.89 -4.12
C LEU A 116 -15.44 16.19 -3.19
N VAL A 117 -14.14 16.44 -3.38
CA VAL A 117 -13.07 15.91 -2.51
C VAL A 117 -13.11 16.54 -1.12
N GLU A 118 -13.42 17.83 -1.02
CA GLU A 118 -13.61 18.51 0.27
C GLU A 118 -14.82 17.95 1.03
N GLN A 119 -15.95 17.77 0.37
CA GLN A 119 -17.13 17.12 0.94
C GLN A 119 -16.84 15.69 1.39
N PHE A 120 -16.06 14.93 0.61
CA PHE A 120 -15.61 13.60 0.99
C PHE A 120 -14.73 13.66 2.24
N SER A 121 -13.78 14.57 2.31
CA SER A 121 -12.93 14.78 3.50
C SER A 121 -13.76 15.13 4.74
N TYR A 122 -14.74 16.02 4.60
CA TYR A 122 -15.66 16.40 5.66
C TYR A 122 -16.43 15.18 6.21
N ARG A 123 -17.01 14.35 5.32
CA ARG A 123 -17.71 13.12 5.72
C ARG A 123 -16.81 12.15 6.48
N LEU A 124 -15.55 11.97 6.03
CA LEU A 124 -14.61 11.10 6.72
C LEU A 124 -14.32 11.54 8.15
N VAL A 125 -14.21 12.86 8.38
CA VAL A 125 -13.93 13.42 9.72
C VAL A 125 -15.20 13.41 10.59
N HIS A 126 -16.29 14.00 10.11
CA HIS A 126 -17.45 14.34 10.94
C HIS A 126 -18.52 13.25 11.00
N GLU A 127 -18.77 12.55 9.89
CA GLU A 127 -19.80 11.51 9.87
C GLU A 127 -19.22 10.13 10.25
N ARG A 128 -17.99 9.82 9.82
CA ARG A 128 -17.34 8.54 10.12
C ARG A 128 -16.39 8.61 11.33
N GLY A 129 -16.18 9.76 11.92
CA GLY A 129 -15.36 9.98 13.12
C GLY A 129 -13.90 9.53 12.99
N LEU A 130 -13.32 9.61 11.77
CA LEU A 130 -11.95 9.16 11.55
C LEU A 130 -10.93 10.17 12.06
N SER A 131 -9.82 9.65 12.62
CA SER A 131 -8.73 10.53 13.05
C SER A 131 -8.13 11.31 11.87
N PRO A 132 -7.65 12.56 12.10
CA PRO A 132 -6.99 13.35 11.05
C PRO A 132 -5.87 12.61 10.33
N LYS A 133 -5.10 11.79 11.06
CA LYS A 133 -4.06 10.94 10.47
C LYS A 133 -4.63 9.93 9.48
N THR A 134 -5.73 9.27 9.81
CA THR A 134 -6.38 8.29 8.92
C THR A 134 -6.93 8.98 7.67
N VAL A 135 -7.56 10.14 7.85
CA VAL A 135 -8.07 10.94 6.72
C VAL A 135 -6.94 11.39 5.80
N ARG A 136 -5.82 11.87 6.35
CA ARG A 136 -4.63 12.22 5.55
C ARG A 136 -4.08 11.03 4.75
N ASP A 137 -4.06 9.83 5.34
CA ASP A 137 -3.64 8.60 4.66
C ASP A 137 -4.58 8.27 3.48
N ILE A 138 -5.91 8.41 3.67
CA ILE A 138 -6.92 8.20 2.62
C ILE A 138 -6.77 9.22 1.50
N LEU A 139 -6.68 10.51 1.86
CA LEU A 139 -6.52 11.60 0.91
C LEU A 139 -5.20 11.50 0.12
N SER A 140 -4.12 11.01 0.72
CA SER A 140 -2.85 10.79 0.02
C SER A 140 -2.97 9.69 -1.06
N VAL A 141 -3.74 8.65 -0.80
CA VAL A 141 -4.04 7.62 -1.80
C VAL A 141 -4.94 8.20 -2.89
N LEU A 142 -5.99 8.94 -2.51
CA LEU A 142 -6.89 9.61 -3.45
C LEU A 142 -6.13 10.57 -4.37
N HIS A 143 -5.24 11.40 -3.82
CA HIS A 143 -4.39 12.32 -4.60
C HIS A 143 -3.54 11.57 -5.64
N SER A 144 -2.94 10.43 -5.24
CA SER A 144 -2.16 9.62 -6.18
C SER A 144 -3.02 9.04 -7.32
N ILE A 145 -4.30 8.71 -7.05
CA ILE A 145 -5.23 8.22 -8.07
C ILE A 145 -5.69 9.36 -8.97
N LEU A 146 -6.03 10.52 -8.42
CA LEU A 146 -6.42 11.70 -9.20
C LEU A 146 -5.32 12.15 -10.16
N ASN A 147 -4.07 12.15 -9.70
CA ASN A 147 -2.91 12.43 -10.54
C ASN A 147 -2.71 11.38 -11.65
N TYR A 148 -3.01 10.11 -11.36
CA TYR A 148 -3.03 9.06 -12.38
C TYR A 148 -4.16 9.31 -13.40
N THR A 149 -5.36 9.58 -12.92
CA THR A 149 -6.55 9.84 -13.74
C THR A 149 -6.35 11.03 -14.68
N ALA A 150 -5.80 12.15 -14.18
CA ALA A 150 -5.51 13.33 -14.99
C ALA A 150 -4.50 13.07 -16.13
N LYS A 151 -3.58 12.10 -15.94
CA LYS A 151 -2.65 11.67 -16.99
C LYS A 151 -3.30 10.77 -18.05
N GLN A 152 -4.33 9.99 -17.65
CA GLN A 152 -5.01 9.04 -18.55
C GLN A 152 -6.22 9.66 -19.26
N ASN A 153 -6.87 10.63 -18.64
CA ASN A 153 -8.04 11.30 -19.16
C ASN A 153 -7.81 12.82 -19.28
N PRO A 154 -7.66 13.36 -20.51
CA PRO A 154 -7.45 14.78 -20.72
C PRO A 154 -8.60 15.68 -20.24
N LEU A 155 -9.79 15.12 -20.02
CA LEU A 155 -10.95 15.86 -19.50
C LEU A 155 -10.93 15.97 -17.96
N ALA A 156 -10.16 15.11 -17.28
CA ALA A 156 -10.00 15.16 -15.85
C ALA A 156 -8.98 16.24 -15.47
N LYS A 157 -9.42 17.22 -14.70
CA LYS A 157 -8.56 18.31 -14.22
C LYS A 157 -7.73 17.85 -13.01
N PRO A 158 -6.53 18.40 -12.82
CA PRO A 158 -5.82 18.28 -11.55
C PRO A 158 -6.69 18.80 -10.41
N VAL A 159 -6.65 18.13 -9.26
CA VAL A 159 -7.44 18.45 -8.07
C VAL A 159 -6.49 18.70 -6.91
N ASP A 160 -6.55 19.90 -6.35
CA ASP A 160 -5.81 20.23 -5.15
C ASP A 160 -6.54 19.71 -3.90
N ILE A 161 -5.78 19.12 -2.98
CA ILE A 161 -6.34 18.50 -1.78
C ILE A 161 -5.89 19.24 -0.53
N VAL A 162 -6.86 19.74 0.22
CA VAL A 162 -6.62 20.30 1.54
C VAL A 162 -6.62 19.18 2.57
N TYR A 163 -5.49 19.03 3.25
CA TYR A 163 -5.33 17.99 4.28
C TYR A 163 -5.73 18.51 5.66
N PRO A 164 -6.48 17.73 6.46
CA PRO A 164 -6.85 18.12 7.82
C PRO A 164 -5.58 18.33 8.69
N ARG A 165 -5.62 19.28 9.58
CA ARG A 165 -4.54 19.52 10.55
C ARG A 165 -4.37 18.30 11.46
N GLN A 166 -3.14 17.99 11.78
CA GLN A 166 -2.79 16.91 12.69
C GLN A 166 -1.91 17.47 13.79
N ASP A 167 -2.40 17.44 15.02
CA ASP A 167 -1.59 17.77 16.17
C ASP A 167 -0.51 16.72 16.39
N ARG A 168 0.69 17.17 16.67
CA ARG A 168 1.80 16.29 17.05
C ARG A 168 1.56 15.83 18.49
N LYS A 169 1.19 14.57 18.66
CA LYS A 169 1.16 13.97 19.99
C LYS A 169 2.61 13.70 20.42
N GLU A 170 2.97 14.17 21.59
CA GLU A 170 4.23 13.80 22.21
C GLU A 170 4.30 12.28 22.42
N MET A 171 5.46 11.74 22.09
CA MET A 171 5.66 10.30 22.25
C MET A 171 5.97 10.00 23.72
N ARG A 172 5.19 9.06 24.28
CA ARG A 172 5.42 8.53 25.61
C ARG A 172 6.77 7.80 25.65
N VAL A 173 7.62 8.14 26.61
CA VAL A 173 8.89 7.46 26.93
C VAL A 173 8.79 6.95 28.37
N LEU A 174 9.34 5.78 28.65
CA LEU A 174 9.42 5.24 30.02
C LEU A 174 10.44 6.05 30.82
N THR A 175 10.10 6.39 32.06
CA THR A 175 11.08 6.92 33.01
C THR A 175 12.07 5.83 33.43
N CYS A 176 13.22 6.21 34.00
CA CYS A 176 14.20 5.26 34.48
C CYS A 176 13.62 4.30 35.54
N GLU A 177 12.78 4.83 36.45
CA GLU A 177 12.11 4.04 37.47
C GLU A 177 11.07 3.07 36.89
N GLU A 178 10.29 3.52 35.91
CA GLU A 178 9.34 2.68 35.18
C GLU A 178 10.05 1.58 34.43
N GLN A 179 11.16 1.90 33.77
CA GLN A 179 11.96 0.93 33.05
C GLN A 179 12.56 -0.12 34.00
N LYS A 180 13.12 0.29 35.13
CA LYS A 180 13.67 -0.61 36.17
C LYS A 180 12.60 -1.56 36.70
N ARG A 181 11.46 -1.01 37.14
CA ARG A 181 10.31 -1.81 37.64
C ARG A 181 9.77 -2.78 36.60
N PHE A 182 9.67 -2.34 35.35
CA PHE A 182 9.20 -3.20 34.25
C PHE A 182 10.21 -4.32 33.94
N THR A 183 11.49 -4.01 33.93
CA THR A 183 12.57 -5.01 33.75
C THR A 183 12.54 -6.06 34.85
N GLU A 184 12.45 -5.66 36.13
CA GLU A 184 12.35 -6.58 37.27
C GLU A 184 11.13 -7.49 37.16
N TYR A 185 9.96 -6.95 36.74
CA TYR A 185 8.76 -7.74 36.51
C TYR A 185 8.94 -8.76 35.39
N LEU A 186 9.57 -8.37 34.25
CA LEU A 186 9.81 -9.26 33.12
C LEU A 186 10.80 -10.40 33.49
N LEU A 187 11.76 -10.15 34.36
CA LEU A 187 12.74 -11.14 34.82
C LEU A 187 12.13 -12.21 35.77
N ARG A 188 10.99 -11.89 36.42
CA ARG A 188 10.30 -12.87 37.30
C ARG A 188 9.50 -13.84 36.43
N ASP A 189 9.62 -15.12 36.69
CA ASP A 189 8.90 -16.21 36.00
C ASP A 189 8.87 -16.00 34.48
N MET A 190 10.05 -15.89 33.89
CA MET A 190 10.25 -15.53 32.52
C MET A 190 9.71 -16.61 31.57
N ASP A 191 8.77 -16.21 30.73
CA ASP A 191 8.22 -16.98 29.63
C ASP A 191 8.68 -16.42 28.24
N PRO A 192 8.43 -17.11 27.13
CA PRO A 192 8.81 -16.64 25.80
C PRO A 192 8.32 -15.23 25.46
N CYS A 193 7.15 -14.81 25.96
CA CYS A 193 6.61 -13.48 25.71
C CYS A 193 7.33 -12.41 26.54
N LYS A 194 7.61 -12.68 27.83
CA LYS A 194 8.41 -11.79 28.68
C LYS A 194 9.83 -11.65 28.13
N PHE A 195 10.43 -12.77 27.68
CA PHE A 195 11.73 -12.75 27.01
C PHE A 195 11.70 -11.83 25.76
N GLY A 196 10.71 -11.97 24.87
CA GLY A 196 10.58 -11.14 23.68
C GLY A 196 10.38 -9.65 23.98
N VAL A 197 9.61 -9.32 25.02
CA VAL A 197 9.40 -7.93 25.47
C VAL A 197 10.69 -7.35 26.05
N LEU A 198 11.40 -8.11 26.88
CA LEU A 198 12.67 -7.70 27.46
C LEU A 198 13.76 -7.51 26.39
N LEU A 199 13.84 -8.44 25.44
CA LEU A 199 14.75 -8.32 24.31
C LEU A 199 14.46 -7.03 23.50
N ALA A 200 13.18 -6.72 23.24
CA ALA A 200 12.80 -5.47 22.58
C ALA A 200 13.16 -4.22 23.39
N LEU A 201 13.00 -4.27 24.71
CA LEU A 201 13.35 -3.17 25.61
C LEU A 201 14.86 -2.88 25.59
N LEU A 202 15.68 -3.93 25.60
CA LEU A 202 17.14 -3.83 25.65
C LEU A 202 17.79 -3.53 24.28
N THR A 203 17.13 -3.90 23.16
CA THR A 203 17.70 -3.82 21.81
C THR A 203 17.04 -2.78 20.92
N GLY A 204 15.87 -2.30 21.29
CA GLY A 204 15.03 -1.44 20.43
C GLY A 204 14.48 -2.16 19.20
N LEU A 205 14.38 -3.49 19.18
CA LEU A 205 13.75 -4.26 18.10
C LEU A 205 12.26 -3.93 17.97
N ARG A 206 11.77 -3.92 16.72
CA ARG A 206 10.33 -3.82 16.46
C ARG A 206 9.66 -5.17 16.76
N ILE A 207 8.39 -5.15 17.14
CA ILE A 207 7.63 -6.38 17.44
C ILE A 207 7.74 -7.43 16.34
N GLY A 208 7.61 -7.03 15.07
CA GLY A 208 7.75 -7.97 13.95
C GLY A 208 9.19 -8.47 13.74
N GLU A 209 10.20 -7.71 14.14
CA GLU A 209 11.60 -8.12 14.12
C GLU A 209 11.88 -9.15 15.22
N VAL A 210 11.36 -8.91 16.43
CA VAL A 210 11.46 -9.87 17.56
C VAL A 210 10.81 -11.21 17.22
N CYS A 211 9.59 -11.19 16.66
CA CYS A 211 8.87 -12.42 16.31
C CYS A 211 9.48 -13.18 15.13
N ALA A 212 10.24 -12.49 14.26
CA ALA A 212 10.90 -13.10 13.11
C ALA A 212 12.34 -13.54 13.40
N LEU A 213 12.89 -13.19 14.57
CA LEU A 213 14.27 -13.45 14.93
C LEU A 213 14.51 -14.96 15.11
N LYS A 214 15.54 -15.47 14.48
CA LYS A 214 16.01 -16.85 14.62
C LYS A 214 17.35 -16.90 15.34
N TRP A 215 17.75 -18.06 15.85
CA TRP A 215 19.03 -18.23 16.50
C TRP A 215 20.23 -18.08 15.56
N GLU A 216 20.06 -18.34 14.27
CA GLU A 216 21.06 -18.04 13.23
C GLU A 216 21.38 -16.53 13.07
N ASP A 217 20.47 -15.67 13.54
CA ASP A 217 20.63 -14.21 13.52
C ASP A 217 21.39 -13.68 14.75
N ILE A 218 21.72 -14.55 15.74
CA ILE A 218 22.39 -14.17 16.99
C ILE A 218 23.78 -14.78 17.04
N SER A 219 24.80 -13.95 16.90
CA SER A 219 26.20 -14.36 17.09
C SER A 219 26.63 -14.02 18.51
N LEU A 220 26.71 -15.05 19.38
CA LEU A 220 27.19 -14.89 20.74
C LEU A 220 28.71 -14.63 20.76
N GLU A 221 29.47 -15.22 19.84
CA GLU A 221 30.90 -15.01 19.67
C GLU A 221 31.22 -13.54 19.35
N ASN A 222 30.54 -12.97 18.34
CA ASN A 222 30.74 -11.60 17.92
C ASN A 222 29.92 -10.60 18.75
N LYS A 223 29.09 -11.07 19.68
CA LYS A 223 28.20 -10.28 20.53
C LYS A 223 27.30 -9.33 19.73
N VAL A 224 26.66 -9.85 18.66
CA VAL A 224 25.79 -9.08 17.78
C VAL A 224 24.50 -9.82 17.44
N ILE A 225 23.44 -9.04 17.20
CA ILE A 225 22.16 -9.49 16.64
C ILE A 225 22.00 -8.89 15.26
N PHE A 226 21.79 -9.73 14.26
CA PHE A 226 21.49 -9.33 12.87
C PHE A 226 19.98 -9.18 12.69
N VAL A 227 19.51 -8.00 12.34
CA VAL A 227 18.08 -7.75 12.05
C VAL A 227 17.88 -7.88 10.56
N ARG A 228 17.49 -9.07 10.08
CA ARG A 228 17.32 -9.40 8.66
C ARG A 228 15.87 -9.55 8.23
N HIS A 229 15.01 -9.93 9.17
CA HIS A 229 13.62 -10.29 8.89
C HIS A 229 12.63 -9.50 9.75
N THR A 230 11.41 -9.41 9.27
CA THR A 230 10.28 -8.89 10.04
C THR A 230 9.03 -9.68 9.70
N MET A 231 8.22 -9.95 10.69
CA MET A 231 6.96 -10.69 10.58
C MET A 231 5.77 -9.75 10.76
N GLN A 232 4.74 -9.92 9.95
CA GLN A 232 3.51 -9.15 10.08
C GLN A 232 2.30 -9.97 9.62
N ARG A 233 1.15 -9.76 10.28
CA ARG A 233 -0.12 -10.33 9.86
C ARG A 233 -0.83 -9.37 8.92
N LEU A 234 -1.15 -9.81 7.71
CA LEU A 234 -1.83 -9.02 6.70
C LEU A 234 -3.19 -9.63 6.36
N LYS A 235 -4.12 -8.77 5.93
CA LYS A 235 -5.38 -9.22 5.34
C LYS A 235 -5.08 -10.07 4.10
N ASN A 236 -5.72 -11.23 4.01
CA ASN A 236 -5.65 -12.05 2.82
C ASN A 236 -6.57 -11.44 1.74
N LEU A 237 -5.99 -11.14 0.60
CA LEU A 237 -6.74 -10.58 -0.53
C LEU A 237 -7.17 -11.65 -1.55
N ASN A 238 -6.84 -12.93 -1.30
CA ASN A 238 -7.32 -14.02 -2.15
C ASN A 238 -8.77 -14.38 -1.80
N PRO A 239 -9.75 -14.13 -2.71
CA PRO A 239 -11.16 -14.42 -2.45
C PRO A 239 -11.45 -15.92 -2.25
N ALA A 240 -10.60 -16.80 -2.83
CA ALA A 240 -10.75 -18.26 -2.73
C ALA A 240 -10.18 -18.83 -1.42
N SER A 241 -9.58 -18.00 -0.55
CA SER A 241 -9.00 -18.46 0.71
C SER A 241 -10.00 -18.31 1.85
N GLU A 242 -10.20 -19.36 2.63
CA GLU A 242 -10.99 -19.35 3.86
C GLU A 242 -10.34 -18.47 4.94
N GLU A 243 -9.03 -18.33 4.89
CA GLU A 243 -8.26 -17.52 5.83
C GLU A 243 -8.41 -16.02 5.53
N ARG A 244 -8.97 -15.28 6.48
CA ARG A 244 -9.12 -13.81 6.39
C ARG A 244 -7.79 -13.06 6.46
N THR A 245 -6.78 -13.64 7.09
CA THR A 245 -5.45 -13.03 7.30
C THR A 245 -4.36 -14.07 7.17
N ARG A 246 -3.18 -13.65 6.74
CA ARG A 246 -1.98 -14.50 6.67
C ARG A 246 -0.78 -13.83 7.31
N ILE A 247 0.14 -14.62 7.83
CA ILE A 247 1.44 -14.15 8.30
C ILE A 247 2.39 -14.08 7.11
N ILE A 248 3.13 -12.99 7.03
CA ILE A 248 4.18 -12.81 6.04
C ILE A 248 5.47 -12.45 6.78
N THR A 249 6.51 -13.22 6.52
CA THR A 249 7.88 -12.89 6.91
C THR A 249 8.62 -12.34 5.70
N GLY A 250 9.33 -11.27 5.85
CA GLY A 250 10.05 -10.63 4.76
C GLY A 250 11.12 -9.65 5.24
N VAL A 251 11.85 -9.09 4.29
CA VAL A 251 12.89 -8.09 4.59
C VAL A 251 12.26 -6.84 5.20
N PRO A 252 12.89 -6.22 6.21
CA PRO A 252 12.43 -4.99 6.84
C PRO A 252 12.16 -3.86 5.83
N LYS A 253 11.36 -2.84 6.24
CA LYS A 253 10.73 -1.84 5.36
C LYS A 253 11.71 -0.99 4.54
N SER A 254 12.94 -0.81 4.98
CA SER A 254 13.98 -0.05 4.28
C SER A 254 15.34 -0.73 4.42
N GLY A 255 16.28 -0.46 3.51
CA GLY A 255 17.67 -0.96 3.61
C GLY A 255 18.33 -0.55 4.94
N ARG A 256 17.99 0.62 5.49
CA ARG A 256 18.45 1.07 6.82
C ARG A 256 17.84 0.28 7.99
N SER A 257 16.84 -0.54 7.76
CA SER A 257 16.24 -1.39 8.81
C SER A 257 16.93 -2.74 8.94
N VAL A 258 17.68 -3.18 7.92
CA VAL A 258 18.67 -4.25 8.05
C VAL A 258 19.85 -3.64 8.80
N ARG A 259 20.12 -4.13 9.99
CA ARG A 259 21.12 -3.55 10.88
C ARG A 259 21.69 -4.59 11.81
N ILE A 260 22.84 -4.28 12.36
CA ILE A 260 23.49 -5.05 13.40
C ILE A 260 23.27 -4.31 14.72
N ILE A 261 22.90 -5.03 15.76
CA ILE A 261 22.74 -4.51 17.13
C ILE A 261 23.82 -5.16 17.98
N PRO A 262 24.75 -4.38 18.60
CA PRO A 262 25.69 -4.92 19.54
C PRO A 262 24.97 -5.37 20.82
N MET A 263 25.40 -6.51 21.40
CA MET A 263 24.88 -7.01 22.65
C MET A 263 25.69 -6.45 23.83
N ASN A 264 24.97 -5.95 24.83
CA ASN A 264 25.55 -5.72 26.14
C ASN A 264 25.54 -7.02 26.95
N GLN A 265 26.17 -7.00 28.13
CA GLN A 265 26.27 -8.17 29.02
C GLN A 265 24.91 -8.77 29.40
N ASP A 266 23.87 -7.94 29.57
CA ASP A 266 22.55 -8.41 29.97
C ASP A 266 21.86 -9.16 28.82
N ILE A 267 21.97 -8.65 27.60
CA ILE A 267 21.46 -9.33 26.40
C ILE A 267 22.21 -10.63 26.16
N GLU A 268 23.54 -10.63 26.33
CA GLU A 268 24.39 -11.81 26.17
C GLU A 268 23.98 -12.91 27.16
N LYS A 269 23.86 -12.59 28.46
CA LYS A 269 23.40 -13.53 29.51
C LYS A 269 22.00 -14.07 29.19
N LEU A 270 21.09 -13.19 28.73
CA LEU A 270 19.74 -13.55 28.41
C LEU A 270 19.70 -14.52 27.22
N CYS A 271 20.44 -14.23 26.15
CA CYS A 271 20.51 -15.08 24.95
C CYS A 271 21.18 -16.43 25.25
N ASN A 272 22.25 -16.45 26.05
CA ASN A 272 22.89 -17.70 26.48
C ASN A 272 21.92 -18.61 27.26
N LYS A 273 21.12 -18.04 28.16
CA LYS A 273 20.16 -18.82 28.97
C LYS A 273 19.04 -19.43 28.12
N TRP A 274 18.64 -18.76 27.01
CA TRP A 274 17.51 -19.18 26.19
C TRP A 274 17.92 -19.84 24.87
N ARG A 275 19.22 -20.00 24.63
CA ARG A 275 19.74 -20.56 23.38
C ARG A 275 19.16 -21.94 23.09
N ALA A 276 18.67 -22.13 21.88
CA ALA A 276 18.34 -23.43 21.33
C ALA A 276 19.52 -23.98 20.51
N ASP A 277 19.64 -25.30 20.44
CA ASP A 277 20.68 -25.98 19.65
C ASP A 277 20.42 -25.82 18.14
N ASP A 278 19.16 -25.76 17.75
CA ASP A 278 18.76 -25.55 16.37
C ASP A 278 18.82 -24.05 15.98
N LEU A 279 19.74 -23.71 15.09
CA LEU A 279 19.94 -22.34 14.62
C LEU A 279 18.78 -21.82 13.78
N GLU A 280 18.01 -22.68 13.12
CA GLU A 280 16.80 -22.28 12.38
C GLU A 280 15.59 -22.03 13.27
N ALA A 281 15.68 -22.41 14.56
CA ALA A 281 14.62 -22.19 15.52
C ALA A 281 14.39 -20.69 15.77
N TYR A 282 13.11 -20.32 15.88
CA TYR A 282 12.74 -18.96 16.31
C TYR A 282 13.15 -18.72 17.76
N VAL A 283 13.75 -17.55 18.02
CA VAL A 283 14.28 -17.20 19.34
C VAL A 283 13.23 -17.27 20.44
N LEU A 284 11.98 -16.91 20.15
CA LEU A 284 10.91 -16.91 21.16
C LEU A 284 10.33 -18.28 21.46
N THR A 285 10.37 -19.20 20.52
CA THR A 285 9.73 -20.53 20.70
C THR A 285 10.73 -21.65 20.88
N GLY A 286 12.00 -21.44 20.50
CA GLY A 286 13.03 -22.47 20.48
C GLY A 286 12.76 -23.61 19.49
N LYS A 287 11.86 -23.39 18.49
CA LYS A 287 11.46 -24.41 17.51
C LYS A 287 11.53 -23.88 16.10
N ALA A 288 12.09 -24.67 15.17
CA ALA A 288 11.99 -24.40 13.74
C ALA A 288 10.53 -24.54 13.25
N GLY A 289 10.13 -23.69 12.33
CA GLY A 289 8.78 -23.72 11.75
C GLY A 289 7.64 -23.26 12.68
N TYR A 290 7.88 -23.09 13.97
CA TYR A 290 6.87 -22.64 14.93
C TYR A 290 7.27 -21.29 15.54
N PHE A 291 6.52 -20.24 15.23
CA PHE A 291 6.78 -18.86 15.65
C PHE A 291 5.71 -18.31 16.59
N LEU A 292 6.10 -17.32 17.39
CA LEU A 292 5.16 -16.53 18.18
C LEU A 292 4.62 -15.37 17.32
N GLU A 293 3.30 -15.25 17.20
CA GLU A 293 2.71 -14.18 16.40
C GLU A 293 2.86 -12.80 17.06
N PRO A 294 3.10 -11.74 16.25
CA PRO A 294 3.21 -10.37 16.77
C PRO A 294 1.97 -9.93 17.57
N ARG A 295 0.78 -10.40 17.19
CA ARG A 295 -0.47 -10.08 17.91
C ARG A 295 -0.51 -10.69 19.31
N THR A 296 -0.04 -11.92 19.46
CA THR A 296 0.06 -12.60 20.75
C THR A 296 1.02 -11.85 21.66
N LEU A 297 2.21 -11.51 21.15
CA LEU A 297 3.20 -10.75 21.92
C LEU A 297 2.67 -9.36 22.30
N GLN A 298 1.95 -8.69 21.42
CA GLN A 298 1.33 -7.39 21.69
C GLN A 298 0.24 -7.48 22.78
N TYR A 299 -0.55 -8.55 22.77
CA TYR A 299 -1.59 -8.79 23.78
C TYR A 299 -0.95 -9.04 25.15
N ARG A 300 0.07 -9.91 25.22
CA ARG A 300 0.81 -10.21 26.45
C ARG A 300 1.48 -8.96 27.03
N MET A 301 2.11 -8.17 26.19
CA MET A 301 2.70 -6.90 26.62
C MET A 301 1.67 -5.95 27.26
N ARG A 302 0.46 -5.84 26.70
CA ARG A 302 -0.61 -5.03 27.31
C ARG A 302 -0.95 -5.51 28.71
N GLN A 303 -0.96 -6.83 28.93
CA GLN A 303 -1.17 -7.39 30.26
C GLN A 303 -0.02 -7.01 31.20
N TYR A 304 1.22 -7.20 30.79
CA TYR A 304 2.42 -6.87 31.59
C TYR A 304 2.50 -5.40 31.96
N THR A 305 2.17 -4.50 31.03
CA THR A 305 2.12 -3.05 31.32
C THR A 305 1.01 -2.69 32.29
N LYS A 306 -0.14 -3.38 32.26
CA LYS A 306 -1.22 -3.22 33.23
C LYS A 306 -0.80 -3.68 34.62
N ASP A 307 -0.17 -4.86 34.72
CA ASP A 307 0.30 -5.41 35.99
C ASP A 307 1.35 -4.51 36.66
N CYS A 308 2.14 -3.78 35.84
CA CYS A 308 3.12 -2.80 36.32
C CYS A 308 2.57 -1.37 36.48
N ASN A 309 1.27 -1.13 36.32
CA ASN A 309 0.64 0.20 36.34
C ASN A 309 1.27 1.20 35.34
N LEU A 310 1.71 0.72 34.17
CA LEU A 310 2.30 1.55 33.13
C LEU A 310 1.21 2.02 32.16
N LYS A 311 0.82 3.30 32.24
CA LYS A 311 -0.23 3.87 31.38
C LYS A 311 0.33 4.28 30.01
N ASN A 312 -0.46 4.05 28.95
CA ASN A 312 -0.16 4.48 27.56
C ASN A 312 1.17 3.96 27.02
N VAL A 313 1.63 2.78 27.47
CA VAL A 313 2.84 2.11 26.98
C VAL A 313 2.46 1.08 25.92
N HIS A 314 3.03 1.24 24.74
CA HIS A 314 2.87 0.32 23.62
C HIS A 314 4.20 -0.30 23.23
N PHE A 315 4.21 -1.38 22.46
CA PHE A 315 5.45 -2.05 22.06
C PHE A 315 6.45 -1.08 21.39
N HIS A 316 5.95 -0.11 20.61
CA HIS A 316 6.79 0.91 20.00
C HIS A 316 7.44 1.86 21.02
N THR A 317 6.81 2.09 22.16
CA THR A 317 7.35 2.92 23.27
C THR A 317 8.66 2.37 23.82
N LEU A 318 8.85 1.03 23.77
CA LEU A 318 10.08 0.37 24.29
C LEU A 318 11.34 0.75 23.51
N ARG A 319 11.20 1.31 22.31
CA ARG A 319 12.35 1.70 21.47
C ARG A 319 12.95 3.07 21.80
N HIS A 320 12.23 3.90 22.53
CA HIS A 320 12.65 5.28 22.81
C HIS A 320 13.72 5.41 23.89
N PRO A 321 13.78 4.53 24.92
CA PRO A 321 14.86 4.55 25.90
C PRO A 321 16.24 4.24 25.30
N TYR A 322 16.29 3.57 24.13
CA TYR A 322 17.53 3.14 23.47
C TYR A 322 18.29 4.25 22.73
N VAL A 323 17.79 5.49 22.73
CA VAL A 323 18.47 6.63 22.08
C VAL A 323 19.44 7.31 23.07
N LYS A 324 20.37 6.59 23.62
CA LYS A 324 21.76 6.88 24.02
C LYS A 324 22.16 5.91 25.14
N PRO A 325 23.17 5.09 24.95
CA PRO A 325 23.90 4.59 26.10
C PRO A 325 24.64 5.78 26.69
N THR A 326 24.10 6.38 27.71
CA THR A 326 24.95 7.12 28.65
C THR A 326 25.85 6.06 29.28
N THR A 327 27.09 6.00 28.82
CA THR A 327 28.20 5.45 29.55
C THR A 327 28.23 6.08 30.96
N LYS A 328 27.55 5.45 31.87
CA LYS A 328 27.84 5.54 33.30
C LYS A 328 27.41 4.22 33.92
N ASN A 329 28.43 3.51 34.39
CA ASN A 329 28.42 2.26 35.13
C ASN A 329 27.21 2.11 36.08
N LEU A 330 26.53 0.96 35.95
CA LEU A 330 25.82 0.34 37.06
C LEU A 330 26.73 -0.71 37.66
#